data_eac5c90da9a829afcfd72260252eb057
#
_entry.id   eac5c90da9a829afcfd72260252eb057
#
_cell.length_a   1.000
_cell.length_b   1.000
_cell.length_c   1.000
_cell.angle_alpha   90.00
_cell.angle_beta   90.00
_cell.angle_gamma   90.00
#
_symmetry.space_group_name_H-M   'P 1'
#
loop_
_entity.id
_entity.type
_entity.pdbx_description
1 polymer ?
#
loop_
_entity_poly.entity_id
_entity_poly.type
_entity_poly.pdbx_seq_one_letter_code
_entity_poly.pdbx_strand_id
1 'polypeptide(L)'
;VALWKQEKVRPMTRAEREAPRPRFRDAWGDLMAGGSAGRLLAVVVLGTLAFNMQDVLLEPYGGEVLGLSVSKTTLLTAVYAMGALVGFLTAARWLAQGQDPYRTAARGLLVGLVAFPCVIFAGPLDSTLLFYAGACLIGIGAGLFAVSTLTAAMALQTAGTGAGLALGAWGAAQATAAGLS
;
A
#
# COMPACT_ATOMS: atom_id res chain seq x y z
N VAL A 1 16.08 -2.86 -20.89
CA VAL A 1 14.77 -3.35 -21.37
C VAL A 1 13.63 -2.46 -20.88
N ALA A 2 13.75 -1.83 -19.70
CA ALA A 2 12.70 -0.95 -19.12
C ALA A 2 12.44 0.35 -19.92
N LEU A 3 13.36 0.78 -20.77
CA LEU A 3 13.24 2.02 -21.56
C LEU A 3 12.67 1.81 -22.97
N TRP A 4 12.36 0.58 -23.35
CA TRP A 4 11.84 0.23 -24.66
C TRP A 4 10.31 0.39 -24.70
N LYS A 5 9.81 1.44 -25.23
CA LYS A 5 8.40 1.89 -25.30
C LYS A 5 7.96 2.81 -24.14
N GLN A 6 8.76 3.81 -23.79
CA GLN A 6 8.21 4.94 -23.04
C GLN A 6 7.19 5.68 -23.93
N GLU A 7 6.04 6.01 -23.35
CA GLU A 7 5.08 6.90 -23.98
C GLU A 7 5.79 8.19 -24.39
N LYS A 8 5.57 8.63 -25.63
CA LYS A 8 6.11 9.91 -26.09
C LYS A 8 5.59 10.99 -25.15
N VAL A 9 6.52 11.66 -24.46
CA VAL A 9 6.20 12.83 -23.63
C VAL A 9 5.38 13.79 -24.48
N ARG A 10 4.11 14.00 -24.12
CA ARG A 10 3.23 14.94 -24.81
C ARG A 10 3.83 16.34 -24.61
N PRO A 11 4.26 17.06 -25.65
CA PRO A 11 4.80 18.38 -25.46
C PRO A 11 3.71 19.29 -24.88
N MET A 12 4.04 19.95 -23.76
CA MET A 12 3.14 20.94 -23.14
C MET A 12 2.79 22.00 -24.17
N THR A 13 1.52 22.30 -24.28
CA THR A 13 1.03 23.42 -25.11
C THR A 13 1.54 24.75 -24.54
N ARG A 14 1.62 25.78 -25.40
CA ARG A 14 2.12 27.10 -24.98
C ARG A 14 1.27 27.68 -23.83
N ALA A 15 -0.03 27.46 -23.86
CA ALA A 15 -0.96 27.84 -22.80
C ALA A 15 -0.71 27.12 -21.47
N GLU A 16 -0.31 25.84 -21.51
CA GLU A 16 0.03 25.07 -20.31
C GLU A 16 1.38 25.51 -19.70
N ARG A 17 2.30 26.05 -20.50
CA ARG A 17 3.57 26.60 -20.02
C ARG A 17 3.42 27.99 -19.38
N GLU A 18 2.48 28.78 -19.87
CA GLU A 18 2.20 30.15 -19.43
C GLU A 18 1.19 30.20 -18.28
N ALA A 19 0.50 29.09 -17.98
CA ALA A 19 -0.43 29.00 -16.85
C ALA A 19 0.32 29.22 -15.53
N PRO A 20 -0.13 30.16 -14.68
CA PRO A 20 0.51 30.43 -13.40
C PRO A 20 0.44 29.15 -12.55
N ARG A 21 1.61 28.68 -12.11
CA ARG A 21 1.69 27.52 -11.24
C ARG A 21 1.06 27.88 -9.90
N PRO A 22 0.02 27.15 -9.42
CA PRO A 22 -0.57 27.41 -8.14
C PRO A 22 0.50 27.28 -7.04
N ARG A 23 0.46 28.14 -6.03
CA ARG A 23 1.34 28.01 -4.87
C ARG A 23 1.00 26.69 -4.17
N PHE A 24 2.02 25.99 -3.67
CA PHE A 24 1.82 24.72 -2.96
C PHE A 24 0.73 24.81 -1.89
N ARG A 25 0.69 25.91 -1.16
CA ARG A 25 -0.24 26.16 -0.07
C ARG A 25 -1.71 26.21 -0.54
N ASP A 26 -1.94 26.83 -1.70
CA ASP A 26 -3.28 26.97 -2.28
C ASP A 26 -3.74 25.62 -2.84
N ALA A 27 -2.86 24.94 -3.60
CA ALA A 27 -3.12 23.60 -4.11
C ALA A 27 -3.34 22.55 -3.01
N TRP A 28 -2.63 22.66 -1.88
CA TRP A 28 -2.83 21.81 -0.71
C TRP A 28 -4.17 22.13 -0.02
N GLY A 29 -4.53 23.41 0.11
CA GLY A 29 -5.83 23.83 0.63
C GLY A 29 -6.97 23.27 -0.21
N ASP A 30 -6.89 23.37 -1.53
CA ASP A 30 -7.88 22.83 -2.47
C ASP A 30 -8.00 21.31 -2.37
N LEU A 31 -6.87 20.58 -2.26
CA LEU A 31 -6.83 19.15 -2.08
C LEU A 31 -7.54 18.72 -0.79
N MET A 32 -7.34 19.45 0.29
CA MET A 32 -7.93 19.15 1.60
C MET A 32 -9.37 19.62 1.74
N ALA A 33 -9.78 20.68 1.03
CA ALA A 33 -11.13 21.24 1.11
C ALA A 33 -12.23 20.25 0.72
N GLY A 34 -11.94 19.32 -0.19
CA GLY A 34 -12.85 18.26 -0.61
C GLY A 34 -13.10 17.15 0.43
N GLY A 35 -12.34 17.09 1.52
CA GLY A 35 -12.46 16.12 2.61
C GLY A 35 -12.14 14.66 2.22
N SER A 36 -12.21 14.30 0.95
CA SER A 36 -11.91 12.94 0.45
C SER A 36 -10.42 12.64 0.48
N ALA A 37 -9.58 13.61 0.13
CA ALA A 37 -8.13 13.46 0.16
C ALA A 37 -7.58 13.29 1.57
N GLY A 38 -8.05 14.09 2.54
CA GLY A 38 -7.66 13.96 3.94
C GLY A 38 -8.02 12.58 4.52
N ARG A 39 -9.22 12.08 4.20
CA ARG A 39 -9.62 10.72 4.60
C ARG A 39 -8.76 9.65 3.94
N LEU A 40 -8.46 9.78 2.65
CA LEU A 40 -7.56 8.84 1.96
C LEU A 40 -6.18 8.83 2.61
N LEU A 41 -5.58 10.01 2.86
CA LEU A 41 -4.26 10.11 3.47
C LEU A 41 -4.24 9.51 4.89
N ALA A 42 -5.26 9.76 5.69
CA ALA A 42 -5.39 9.15 7.02
C ALA A 42 -5.46 7.61 6.94
N VAL A 43 -6.26 7.06 6.01
CA VAL A 43 -6.34 5.62 5.77
C VAL A 43 -4.99 5.06 5.30
N VAL A 44 -4.27 5.78 4.41
CA VAL A 44 -2.95 5.38 3.94
C VAL A 44 -1.94 5.33 5.08
N VAL A 45 -1.88 6.36 5.92
CA VAL A 45 -0.97 6.38 7.08
C VAL A 45 -1.27 5.23 8.03
N LEU A 46 -2.52 5.08 8.46
CA LEU A 46 -2.91 4.05 9.42
C LEU A 46 -2.72 2.63 8.88
N GLY A 47 -3.13 2.40 7.62
CA GLY A 47 -2.98 1.08 7.00
C GLY A 47 -1.52 0.72 6.73
N THR A 48 -0.70 1.67 6.27
CA THR A 48 0.74 1.46 6.06
C THR A 48 1.44 1.19 7.40
N LEU A 49 1.12 1.95 8.46
CA LEU A 49 1.62 1.70 9.81
C LEU A 49 1.30 0.26 10.27
N ALA A 50 0.03 -0.15 10.13
CA ALA A 50 -0.41 -1.47 10.54
C ALA A 50 0.32 -2.59 9.77
N PHE A 51 0.49 -2.44 8.46
CA PHE A 51 1.19 -3.45 7.66
C PHE A 51 2.70 -3.45 7.87
N ASN A 52 3.35 -2.31 8.09
CA ASN A 52 4.80 -2.25 8.30
C ASN A 52 5.21 -2.70 9.71
N MET A 53 4.36 -2.52 10.70
CA MET A 53 4.64 -2.96 12.07
C MET A 53 4.94 -4.46 12.17
N GLN A 54 4.39 -5.27 11.24
CA GLN A 54 4.68 -6.70 11.14
C GLN A 54 6.13 -7.00 10.73
N ASP A 55 6.76 -6.15 9.90
CA ASP A 55 8.13 -6.39 9.41
C ASP A 55 9.14 -6.43 10.57
N VAL A 56 8.88 -5.65 11.61
CA VAL A 56 9.71 -5.62 12.82
C VAL A 56 9.41 -6.80 13.76
N LEU A 57 8.17 -7.30 13.77
CA LEU A 57 7.71 -8.29 14.74
C LEU A 57 7.78 -9.74 14.25
N LEU A 58 7.58 -9.99 12.97
CA LEU A 58 7.43 -11.35 12.43
C LEU A 58 8.73 -12.17 12.52
N GLU A 59 9.86 -11.59 12.18
CA GLU A 59 11.15 -12.31 12.22
C GLU A 59 11.57 -12.67 13.66
N PRO A 60 11.60 -11.74 14.63
CA PRO A 60 11.87 -12.09 16.02
C PRO A 60 10.87 -13.09 16.60
N TYR A 61 9.57 -12.91 16.33
CA TYR A 61 8.54 -13.84 16.80
C TYR A 61 8.75 -15.25 16.26
N GLY A 62 9.07 -15.39 14.98
CA GLY A 62 9.40 -16.68 14.38
C GLY A 62 10.63 -17.33 14.99
N GLY A 63 11.67 -16.55 15.28
CA GLY A 63 12.90 -17.05 15.90
C GLY A 63 12.76 -17.39 17.39
N GLU A 64 12.17 -16.52 18.19
CA GLU A 64 12.12 -16.65 19.64
C GLU A 64 10.96 -17.54 20.12
N VAL A 65 9.78 -17.44 19.50
CA VAL A 65 8.58 -18.16 19.93
C VAL A 65 8.44 -19.52 19.25
N LEU A 66 8.69 -19.58 17.94
CA LEU A 66 8.56 -20.82 17.15
C LEU A 66 9.90 -21.55 16.94
N GLY A 67 11.01 -21.04 17.46
CA GLY A 67 12.33 -21.66 17.34
C GLY A 67 12.81 -21.82 15.91
N LEU A 68 12.36 -20.97 14.98
CA LEU A 68 12.72 -21.07 13.58
C LEU A 68 14.19 -20.70 13.36
N SER A 69 14.88 -21.48 12.55
CA SER A 69 16.24 -21.15 12.10
C SER A 69 16.25 -19.93 11.18
N VAL A 70 17.39 -19.24 11.07
CA VAL A 70 17.58 -18.08 10.17
C VAL A 70 17.13 -18.37 8.74
N SER A 71 17.39 -19.57 8.23
CA SER A 71 16.92 -19.98 6.90
C SER A 71 15.40 -20.00 6.78
N LYS A 72 14.69 -20.40 7.84
CA LYS A 72 13.23 -20.44 7.88
C LYS A 72 12.63 -19.04 8.03
N THR A 73 13.28 -18.12 8.74
CA THR A 73 12.84 -16.71 8.80
C THR A 73 13.05 -16.00 7.47
N THR A 74 14.12 -16.29 6.74
CA THR A 74 14.29 -15.80 5.36
C THR A 74 13.19 -16.32 4.42
N LEU A 75 12.77 -17.58 4.58
CA LEU A 75 11.64 -18.13 3.82
C LEU A 75 10.33 -17.39 4.13
N LEU A 76 10.16 -16.90 5.36
CA LEU A 76 9.01 -16.09 5.75
C LEU A 76 8.88 -14.82 4.88
N THR A 77 9.98 -14.09 4.70
CA THR A 77 10.02 -12.90 3.83
C THR A 77 9.65 -13.25 2.38
N ALA A 78 10.12 -14.40 1.88
CA ALA A 78 9.75 -14.87 0.55
C ALA A 78 8.25 -15.21 0.44
N VAL A 79 7.67 -15.86 1.46
CA VAL A 79 6.24 -16.19 1.51
C VAL A 79 5.38 -14.91 1.57
N TYR A 80 5.79 -13.94 2.38
CA TYR A 80 5.16 -12.63 2.41
C TYR A 80 5.21 -11.93 1.05
N ALA A 81 6.38 -11.89 0.41
CA ALA A 81 6.55 -11.26 -0.91
C ALA A 81 5.69 -11.94 -1.99
N MET A 82 5.59 -13.26 -1.96
CA MET A 82 4.68 -14.00 -2.84
C MET A 82 3.22 -13.64 -2.58
N GLY A 83 2.81 -13.53 -1.32
CA GLY A 83 1.49 -13.04 -0.94
C GLY A 83 1.23 -11.63 -1.48
N ALA A 84 2.18 -10.71 -1.32
CA ALA A 84 2.08 -9.34 -1.82
C ALA A 84 1.93 -9.30 -3.34
N LEU A 85 2.68 -10.11 -4.07
CA LEU A 85 2.56 -10.24 -5.53
C LEU A 85 1.15 -10.72 -5.94
N VAL A 86 0.61 -11.71 -5.26
CA VAL A 86 -0.78 -12.18 -5.49
C VAL A 86 -1.78 -11.05 -5.21
N GLY A 87 -1.58 -10.31 -4.11
CA GLY A 87 -2.37 -9.13 -3.76
C GLY A 87 -2.33 -8.05 -4.84
N PHE A 88 -1.14 -7.71 -5.35
CA PHE A 88 -0.96 -6.75 -6.45
C PHE A 88 -1.70 -7.17 -7.72
N LEU A 89 -1.52 -8.42 -8.14
CA LEU A 89 -2.16 -8.94 -9.36
C LEU A 89 -3.69 -8.97 -9.22
N THR A 90 -4.19 -9.33 -8.05
CA THR A 90 -5.63 -9.37 -7.76
C THR A 90 -6.21 -7.95 -7.76
N ALA A 91 -5.56 -7.00 -7.09
CA ALA A 91 -5.96 -5.60 -7.10
C ALA A 91 -5.97 -5.04 -8.52
N ALA A 92 -4.89 -5.26 -9.29
CA ALA A 92 -4.78 -4.77 -10.66
C ALA A 92 -5.93 -5.30 -11.55
N ARG A 93 -6.28 -6.59 -11.41
CA ARG A 93 -7.39 -7.19 -12.16
C ARG A 93 -8.75 -6.59 -11.77
N TRP A 94 -9.01 -6.46 -10.47
CA TRP A 94 -10.29 -5.92 -9.99
C TRP A 94 -10.47 -4.45 -10.36
N LEU A 95 -9.41 -3.65 -10.25
CA LEU A 95 -9.43 -2.24 -10.64
C LEU A 95 -9.57 -2.08 -12.15
N ALA A 96 -8.93 -2.92 -12.96
CA ALA A 96 -9.11 -2.94 -14.41
C ALA A 96 -10.54 -3.32 -14.83
N GLN A 97 -11.27 -4.07 -14.00
CA GLN A 97 -12.70 -4.39 -14.18
C GLN A 97 -13.63 -3.28 -13.70
N GLY A 98 -13.09 -2.13 -13.26
CA GLY A 98 -13.88 -0.99 -12.81
C GLY A 98 -14.35 -1.07 -11.35
N GLN A 99 -13.76 -1.96 -10.52
CA GLN A 99 -14.09 -1.98 -9.10
C GLN A 99 -13.58 -0.72 -8.39
N ASP A 100 -14.33 -0.31 -7.38
CA ASP A 100 -14.02 0.86 -6.56
C ASP A 100 -12.69 0.63 -5.77
N PRO A 101 -11.70 1.53 -5.92
CA PRO A 101 -10.43 1.44 -5.21
C PRO A 101 -10.58 1.41 -3.68
N TYR A 102 -11.53 2.17 -3.12
CA TYR A 102 -11.75 2.20 -1.68
C TYR A 102 -12.28 0.87 -1.14
N ARG A 103 -13.18 0.22 -1.88
CA ARG A 103 -13.69 -1.11 -1.52
C ARG A 103 -12.59 -2.17 -1.62
N THR A 104 -11.72 -2.06 -2.62
CA THR A 104 -10.60 -2.99 -2.79
C THR A 104 -9.56 -2.79 -1.69
N ALA A 105 -9.26 -1.55 -1.30
CA ALA A 105 -8.41 -1.26 -0.14
C ALA A 105 -8.99 -1.82 1.16
N ALA A 106 -10.31 -1.65 1.39
CA ALA A 106 -10.98 -2.19 2.56
C ALA A 106 -10.90 -3.72 2.63
N ARG A 107 -11.03 -4.42 1.49
CA ARG A 107 -10.83 -5.88 1.44
C ARG A 107 -9.39 -6.26 1.83
N GLY A 108 -8.39 -5.47 1.39
CA GLY A 108 -6.99 -5.68 1.80
C GLY A 108 -6.82 -5.57 3.31
N LEU A 109 -7.43 -4.56 3.94
CA LEU A 109 -7.41 -4.40 5.40
C LEU A 109 -8.13 -5.55 6.12
N LEU A 110 -9.25 -6.04 5.59
CA LEU A 110 -9.96 -7.20 6.16
C LEU A 110 -9.13 -8.49 6.07
N VAL A 111 -8.42 -8.70 4.95
CA VAL A 111 -7.49 -9.83 4.83
C VAL A 111 -6.38 -9.72 5.88
N GLY A 112 -5.80 -8.54 6.08
CA GLY A 112 -4.85 -8.27 7.14
C GLY A 112 -5.41 -8.56 8.53
N LEU A 113 -6.65 -8.11 8.80
CA LEU A 113 -7.32 -8.34 10.08
C LEU A 113 -7.49 -9.83 10.41
N VAL A 114 -7.72 -10.67 9.40
CA VAL A 114 -7.79 -12.14 9.57
C VAL A 114 -6.40 -12.76 9.68
N ALA A 115 -5.43 -12.19 9.00
CA ALA A 115 -4.06 -12.71 8.98
C ALA A 115 -3.33 -12.57 10.33
N PHE A 116 -3.52 -11.45 11.03
CA PHE A 116 -2.89 -11.22 12.34
C PHE A 116 -3.25 -12.27 13.41
N PRO A 117 -4.54 -12.65 13.60
CA PRO A 117 -4.89 -13.79 14.45
C PRO A 117 -4.17 -15.09 14.07
N CYS A 118 -4.02 -15.39 12.77
CA CYS A 118 -3.28 -16.59 12.35
C CYS A 118 -1.82 -16.56 12.85
N VAL A 119 -1.16 -15.40 12.78
CA VAL A 119 0.20 -15.23 13.31
C VAL A 119 0.22 -15.38 14.84
N ILE A 120 -0.70 -14.71 15.54
CA ILE A 120 -0.76 -14.72 17.02
C ILE A 120 -1.01 -16.14 17.55
N PHE A 121 -1.94 -16.88 16.95
CA PHE A 121 -2.27 -18.23 17.37
C PHE A 121 -1.27 -19.30 16.90
N ALA A 122 -0.35 -18.96 16.01
CA ALA A 122 0.70 -19.88 15.56
C ALA A 122 1.60 -20.35 16.71
N GLY A 123 1.96 -19.46 17.65
CA GLY A 123 2.76 -19.81 18.82
C GLY A 123 2.05 -20.76 19.77
N PRO A 124 0.88 -20.40 20.33
CA PRO A 124 0.12 -21.29 21.22
C PRO A 124 -0.23 -22.66 20.64
N LEU A 125 -0.37 -22.75 19.30
CA LEU A 125 -0.69 -24.00 18.58
C LEU A 125 0.57 -24.72 18.08
N ASP A 126 1.77 -24.18 18.32
CA ASP A 126 3.04 -24.69 17.81
C ASP A 126 3.00 -25.03 16.30
N SER A 127 2.32 -24.17 15.54
CA SER A 127 2.03 -24.40 14.13
C SER A 127 2.79 -23.46 13.21
N THR A 128 3.94 -23.89 12.74
CA THR A 128 4.73 -23.18 11.72
C THR A 128 3.92 -22.95 10.43
N LEU A 129 3.05 -23.89 10.06
CA LEU A 129 2.20 -23.73 8.87
C LEU A 129 1.21 -22.55 9.01
N LEU A 130 0.60 -22.40 10.19
CA LEU A 130 -0.33 -21.30 10.47
C LEU A 130 0.42 -19.96 10.44
N PHE A 131 1.66 -19.93 10.91
CA PHE A 131 2.53 -18.76 10.87
C PHE A 131 2.82 -18.31 9.43
N TYR A 132 3.26 -19.22 8.55
CA TYR A 132 3.49 -18.92 7.14
C TYR A 132 2.20 -18.53 6.41
N ALA A 133 1.08 -19.19 6.70
CA ALA A 133 -0.21 -18.82 6.14
C ALA A 133 -0.62 -17.40 6.53
N GLY A 134 -0.42 -17.03 7.81
CA GLY A 134 -0.62 -15.67 8.30
C GLY A 134 0.25 -14.65 7.56
N ALA A 135 1.55 -14.91 7.44
CA ALA A 135 2.47 -14.04 6.71
C ALA A 135 2.08 -13.86 5.22
N CYS A 136 1.68 -14.93 4.56
CA CYS A 136 1.17 -14.88 3.18
C CYS A 136 -0.08 -14.00 3.08
N LEU A 137 -1.04 -14.16 3.98
CA LEU A 137 -2.26 -13.36 4.03
C LEU A 137 -1.97 -11.88 4.32
N ILE A 138 -1.03 -11.58 5.21
CA ILE A 138 -0.59 -10.20 5.46
C ILE A 138 -0.04 -9.60 4.15
N GLY A 139 0.81 -10.34 3.43
CA GLY A 139 1.31 -9.92 2.13
C GLY A 139 0.20 -9.64 1.13
N ILE A 140 -0.79 -10.54 1.00
CA ILE A 140 -1.96 -10.35 0.12
C ILE A 140 -2.72 -9.07 0.51
N GLY A 141 -2.99 -8.88 1.78
CA GLY A 141 -3.65 -7.68 2.31
C GLY A 141 -2.90 -6.40 1.99
N ALA A 142 -1.59 -6.38 2.25
CA ALA A 142 -0.71 -5.25 1.97
C ALA A 142 -0.67 -4.91 0.47
N GLY A 143 -0.58 -5.92 -0.39
CA GLY A 143 -0.59 -5.75 -1.84
C GLY A 143 -1.90 -5.18 -2.37
N LEU A 144 -3.04 -5.71 -1.92
CA LEU A 144 -4.37 -5.17 -2.24
C LEU A 144 -4.50 -3.71 -1.79
N PHE A 145 -4.07 -3.41 -0.57
CA PHE A 145 -4.15 -2.07 0.01
C PHE A 145 -3.28 -1.07 -0.74
N ALA A 146 -2.02 -1.39 -1.02
CA ALA A 146 -1.06 -0.48 -1.65
C ALA A 146 -1.51 -0.06 -3.06
N VAL A 147 -1.87 -1.01 -3.93
CA VAL A 147 -2.31 -0.72 -5.31
C VAL A 147 -3.62 0.06 -5.31
N SER A 148 -4.55 -0.30 -4.43
CA SER A 148 -5.87 0.34 -4.38
C SER A 148 -5.79 1.78 -3.88
N THR A 149 -5.00 2.06 -2.84
CA THR A 149 -4.81 3.43 -2.33
C THR A 149 -4.03 4.31 -3.31
N LEU A 150 -3.04 3.75 -4.02
CA LEU A 150 -2.35 4.44 -5.11
C LEU A 150 -3.33 4.82 -6.23
N THR A 151 -4.18 3.88 -6.66
CA THR A 151 -5.19 4.13 -7.69
C THR A 151 -6.20 5.19 -7.24
N ALA A 152 -6.62 5.16 -5.97
CA ALA A 152 -7.48 6.19 -5.40
C ALA A 152 -6.80 7.57 -5.39
N ALA A 153 -5.51 7.65 -5.07
CA ALA A 153 -4.74 8.90 -5.13
C ALA A 153 -4.62 9.43 -6.57
N MET A 154 -4.44 8.53 -7.56
CA MET A 154 -4.46 8.91 -8.97
C MET A 154 -5.82 9.44 -9.44
N ALA A 155 -6.91 8.87 -8.95
CA ALA A 155 -8.26 9.33 -9.28
C ALA A 155 -8.57 10.73 -8.72
N LEU A 156 -7.98 11.12 -7.59
CA LEU A 156 -8.08 12.48 -7.05
C LEU A 156 -7.43 13.53 -7.96
N GLN A 157 -6.41 13.17 -8.72
CA GLN A 157 -5.73 14.07 -9.65
C GLN A 157 -6.60 14.44 -10.86
N THR A 158 -7.40 13.51 -11.35
CA THR A 158 -8.32 13.73 -12.48
C THR A 158 -9.46 14.68 -12.13
N ALA A 159 -9.75 14.88 -10.85
CA ALA A 159 -10.80 15.78 -10.37
C ALA A 159 -10.40 17.27 -10.26
N GLY A 160 -9.21 17.68 -10.77
CA GLY A 160 -8.81 19.09 -10.87
C GLY A 160 -7.75 19.57 -9.89
N THR A 161 -7.22 18.69 -9.03
CA THR A 161 -6.07 19.01 -8.17
C THR A 161 -4.77 18.86 -8.95
N GLY A 162 -3.82 19.76 -8.75
CA GLY A 162 -2.56 19.85 -9.50
C GLY A 162 -1.85 18.51 -9.66
N ALA A 163 -1.52 18.20 -10.92
CA ALA A 163 -0.87 16.96 -11.29
C ALA A 163 0.38 16.69 -10.42
N GLY A 164 0.39 15.56 -9.72
CA GLY A 164 1.50 15.14 -8.85
C GLY A 164 1.31 15.43 -7.36
N LEU A 165 0.45 16.38 -6.95
CA LEU A 165 0.30 16.71 -5.53
C LEU A 165 -0.32 15.55 -4.73
N ALA A 166 -1.39 14.94 -5.24
CA ALA A 166 -2.04 13.81 -4.58
C ALA A 166 -1.14 12.57 -4.48
N LEU A 167 -0.36 12.28 -5.54
CA LEU A 167 0.64 11.20 -5.51
C LEU A 167 1.80 11.53 -4.58
N GLY A 168 2.28 12.78 -4.59
CA GLY A 168 3.30 13.23 -3.65
C GLY A 168 2.86 13.13 -2.20
N ALA A 169 1.62 13.54 -1.92
CA ALA A 169 1.02 13.42 -0.58
C ALA A 169 0.84 11.95 -0.16
N TRP A 170 0.40 11.08 -1.07
CA TRP A 170 0.29 9.64 -0.84
C TRP A 170 1.67 9.03 -0.52
N GLY A 171 2.70 9.35 -1.33
CA GLY A 171 4.07 8.87 -1.10
C GLY A 171 4.67 9.38 0.20
N ALA A 172 4.44 10.65 0.55
CA ALA A 172 4.87 11.23 1.81
C ALA A 172 4.16 10.56 3.01
N ALA A 173 2.87 10.29 2.90
CA ALA A 173 2.10 9.57 3.91
C ALA A 173 2.65 8.15 4.14
N GLN A 174 2.94 7.42 3.08
CA GLN A 174 3.56 6.09 3.15
C GLN A 174 4.96 6.15 3.79
N ALA A 175 5.82 7.04 3.32
CA ALA A 175 7.17 7.17 3.85
C ALA A 175 7.18 7.56 5.33
N THR A 176 6.29 8.48 5.74
CA THR A 176 6.15 8.86 7.15
C THR A 176 5.67 7.69 8.00
N ALA A 177 4.67 6.95 7.54
CA ALA A 177 4.16 5.78 8.25
C ALA A 177 5.24 4.69 8.38
N ALA A 178 5.99 4.42 7.30
CA ALA A 178 7.09 3.46 7.33
C ALA A 178 8.24 3.88 8.25
N GLY A 179 8.48 5.19 8.40
CA GLY A 179 9.50 5.69 9.32
C GLY A 179 9.09 5.72 10.79
N LEU A 180 7.80 5.57 11.08
CA LEU A 180 7.24 5.55 12.45
C LEU A 180 6.95 4.13 12.97
N SER A 181 6.96 3.12 12.11
CA SER A 181 6.77 1.71 12.44
C SER A 181 8.09 1.05 12.84
#